data_481bcb3c8ae724b5d1b584768e828935
#
_entry.id   481bcb3c8ae724b5d1b584768e828935
#
_cell.length_a   1.000
_cell.length_b   1.000
_cell.length_c   1.000
_cell.angle_alpha   90.00
_cell.angle_beta   90.00
_cell.angle_gamma   90.00
#
_symmetry.space_group_name_H-M   'P 1'
#
loop_
_entity.id
_entity.type
_entity.pdbx_description
1 polymer ?
#
loop_
_entity_poly.entity_id
_entity_poly.type
_entity_poly.pdbx_seq_one_letter_code
_entity_poly.pdbx_strand_id
1 'polypeptide(L)'
;MNKLFLNGAWEDYLYWQAADKSMLKKINALIKEIELNPFEGAGKPEPLKHQYSGWWSRRINLEHRLVYKVENSAIIILQCRYHT
;
A
#
# COMPACT_ATOMS: atom_id res chain seq x y z
N MET A 1 8.47 10.58 7.05
CA MET A 1 8.32 9.14 7.30
C MET A 1 9.03 8.34 6.22
N ASN A 2 9.83 7.36 6.60
CA ASN A 2 10.53 6.52 5.62
C ASN A 2 9.56 5.57 4.93
N LYS A 3 9.89 5.16 3.71
CA LYS A 3 9.10 4.18 2.95
C LYS A 3 9.99 2.97 2.69
N LEU A 4 9.52 1.81 3.11
CA LEU A 4 10.24 0.55 2.91
C LEU A 4 9.37 -0.39 2.09
N PHE A 5 9.78 -0.66 0.86
CA PHE A 5 9.10 -1.64 0.02
C PHE A 5 9.76 -3.00 0.24
N LEU A 6 9.00 -3.97 0.72
CA LEU A 6 9.49 -5.34 0.74
C LEU A 6 9.66 -5.84 -0.70
N ASN A 7 10.44 -6.88 -0.90
CA ASN A 7 10.79 -7.30 -2.26
C ASN A 7 9.58 -7.52 -3.18
N GLY A 8 8.54 -8.16 -2.68
CA GLY A 8 7.32 -8.38 -3.47
C GLY A 8 6.63 -7.08 -3.84
N ALA A 9 6.58 -6.14 -2.91
CA ALA A 9 5.96 -4.83 -3.15
C ALA A 9 6.78 -4.02 -4.18
N TRP A 10 8.09 -4.12 -4.10
CA TRP A 10 8.96 -3.45 -5.06
C TRP A 10 8.74 -3.99 -6.47
N GLU A 11 8.62 -5.32 -6.61
CA GLU A 11 8.30 -5.93 -7.90
C GLU A 11 6.94 -5.47 -8.42
N ASP A 12 5.93 -5.36 -7.55
CA ASP A 12 4.63 -4.84 -7.92
C ASP A 12 4.73 -3.39 -8.43
N TYR A 13 5.49 -2.58 -7.73
CA TYR A 13 5.69 -1.18 -8.08
C TYR A 13 6.35 -1.03 -9.45
N LEU A 14 7.40 -1.83 -9.70
CA LEU A 14 8.07 -1.85 -11.00
C LEU A 14 7.14 -2.34 -12.11
N TYR A 15 6.27 -3.31 -11.81
CA TYR A 15 5.27 -3.76 -12.77
C TYR A 15 4.38 -2.60 -13.23
N TRP A 16 3.86 -1.82 -12.27
CA TRP A 16 2.98 -0.69 -12.62
C TRP A 16 3.74 0.39 -13.38
N GLN A 17 5.01 0.61 -13.05
CA GLN A 17 5.84 1.59 -13.75
C GLN A 17 5.91 1.27 -15.25
N ALA A 18 5.94 0.00 -15.61
CA ALA A 18 6.00 -0.45 -17.00
C ALA A 18 4.61 -0.59 -17.62
N ALA A 19 3.62 -1.08 -16.88
CA ALA A 19 2.32 -1.49 -17.43
C ALA A 19 1.25 -0.40 -17.37
N ASP A 20 1.22 0.41 -16.29
CA ASP A 20 0.13 1.38 -16.11
C ASP A 20 0.54 2.48 -15.13
N LYS A 21 0.99 3.59 -15.68
CA LYS A 21 1.45 4.72 -14.86
C LYS A 21 0.34 5.38 -14.07
N SER A 22 -0.93 5.21 -14.46
CA SER A 22 -2.03 5.77 -13.68
C SER A 22 -2.18 5.03 -12.35
N MET A 23 -1.90 3.73 -12.33
CA MET A 23 -1.88 2.95 -11.08
C MET A 23 -0.76 3.42 -10.18
N LEU A 24 0.40 3.71 -10.76
CA LEU A 24 1.53 4.23 -10.01
C LEU A 24 1.19 5.54 -9.30
N LYS A 25 0.50 6.44 -10.02
CA LYS A 25 0.05 7.72 -9.43
C LYS A 25 -0.90 7.49 -8.26
N LYS A 26 -1.83 6.55 -8.39
CA LYS A 26 -2.76 6.22 -7.31
C LYS A 26 -2.03 5.66 -6.09
N ILE A 27 -1.08 4.76 -6.31
CA ILE A 27 -0.26 4.18 -5.23
C ILE A 27 0.51 5.29 -4.51
N ASN A 28 1.17 6.17 -5.27
CA ASN A 28 1.92 7.27 -4.70
C ASN A 28 1.03 8.20 -3.87
N ALA A 29 -0.18 8.49 -4.36
CA ALA A 29 -1.14 9.32 -3.62
C ALA A 29 -1.58 8.65 -2.32
N LEU A 30 -1.81 7.34 -2.34
CA LEU A 30 -2.18 6.60 -1.14
C LEU A 30 -1.04 6.59 -0.11
N ILE A 31 0.20 6.46 -0.55
CA ILE A 31 1.35 6.50 0.35
C ILE A 31 1.44 7.85 1.05
N LYS A 32 1.24 8.95 0.30
CA LYS A 32 1.20 10.29 0.90
C LYS A 32 0.06 10.43 1.90
N GLU A 33 -1.10 9.87 1.56
CA GLU A 33 -2.26 9.88 2.46
C GLU A 33 -1.96 9.13 3.75
N ILE A 34 -1.29 7.98 3.67
CA ILE A 34 -0.90 7.19 4.84
C ILE A 34 0.02 7.99 5.76
N GLU A 35 0.92 8.79 5.20
CA GLU A 35 1.79 9.65 6.03
C GLU A 35 1.00 10.63 6.87
N LEU A 36 -0.11 11.15 6.34
CA LEU A 36 -0.96 12.10 7.05
C LEU A 36 -1.92 11.40 7.99
N ASN A 37 -2.51 10.30 7.56
CA ASN A 37 -3.54 9.57 8.28
C ASN A 37 -3.35 8.07 8.09
N PRO A 38 -2.54 7.41 8.95
CA PRO A 38 -2.23 5.98 8.75
C PRO A 38 -3.43 5.05 8.73
N PHE A 39 -4.52 5.41 9.41
CA PHE A 39 -5.64 4.50 9.62
C PHE A 39 -6.97 5.04 9.13
N GLU A 40 -6.97 6.18 8.47
CA GLU A 40 -8.18 6.83 7.96
C GLU A 40 -7.92 7.44 6.59
N GLY A 41 -8.98 7.71 5.85
CA GLY A 41 -8.91 8.48 4.62
C GLY A 41 -9.11 7.65 3.37
N ALA A 42 -8.44 8.04 2.30
CA ALA A 42 -8.65 7.51 0.97
C ALA A 42 -8.38 6.00 0.87
N GLY A 43 -9.15 5.31 0.04
CA GLY A 43 -8.95 3.90 -0.25
C GLY A 43 -9.56 2.96 0.77
N LYS A 44 -10.40 3.45 1.67
CA LYS A 44 -11.09 2.64 2.68
C LYS A 44 -10.12 1.78 3.48
N PRO A 45 -9.22 2.39 4.27
CA PRO A 45 -8.25 1.61 5.04
C PRO A 45 -8.95 0.69 6.03
N GLU A 46 -8.50 -0.56 6.07
CA GLU A 46 -9.02 -1.53 7.03
C GLU A 46 -7.90 -2.44 7.53
N PRO A 47 -7.99 -2.84 8.82
CA PRO A 47 -7.00 -3.75 9.38
C PRO A 47 -7.23 -5.17 8.85
N LEU A 48 -6.13 -5.87 8.58
CA LEU A 48 -6.18 -7.26 8.17
C LEU A 48 -6.15 -8.18 9.39
N LYS A 49 -6.49 -9.45 9.18
CA LYS A 49 -6.66 -10.42 10.25
C LYS A 49 -5.76 -11.64 10.04
N HIS A 50 -5.75 -12.53 11.04
CA HIS A 50 -5.04 -13.81 11.01
C HIS A 50 -3.53 -13.60 10.79
N GLN A 51 -2.95 -14.26 9.82
CA GLN A 51 -1.51 -14.14 9.55
C GLN A 51 -1.08 -12.75 9.13
N TYR A 52 -2.03 -11.90 8.72
CA TYR A 52 -1.75 -10.50 8.36
C TYR A 52 -2.12 -9.52 9.47
N SER A 53 -2.35 -10.00 10.68
CA SER A 53 -2.63 -9.12 11.81
C SER A 53 -1.53 -8.08 12.00
N GLY A 54 -1.91 -6.82 12.17
CA GLY A 54 -0.97 -5.70 12.27
C GLY A 54 -0.75 -4.98 10.94
N TRP A 55 -1.13 -5.60 9.83
CA TRP A 55 -1.11 -4.97 8.52
C TRP A 55 -2.46 -4.35 8.20
N TRP A 56 -2.44 -3.35 7.32
CA TRP A 56 -3.63 -2.65 6.85
C TRP A 56 -3.67 -2.71 5.34
N SER A 57 -4.88 -2.56 4.76
CA SER A 57 -5.00 -2.46 3.32
C SER A 57 -5.80 -1.23 2.92
N ARG A 58 -5.46 -0.65 1.78
CA ARG A 58 -6.24 0.39 1.12
C ARG A 58 -6.50 -0.03 -0.31
N ARG A 59 -7.67 0.32 -0.82
CA ARG A 59 -8.03 0.04 -2.22
C ARG A 59 -7.27 0.98 -3.14
N ILE A 60 -6.56 0.42 -4.12
CA ILE A 60 -6.00 1.21 -5.22
C ILE A 60 -7.10 1.36 -6.27
N ASN A 61 -7.78 0.26 -6.57
CA ASN A 61 -9.00 0.21 -7.38
C ASN A 61 -9.82 -0.99 -6.90
N LEU A 62 -10.82 -1.44 -7.67
CA LEU A 62 -11.66 -2.57 -7.27
C LEU A 62 -10.88 -3.88 -7.18
N GLU A 63 -9.81 -4.01 -7.94
CA GLU A 63 -9.07 -5.25 -8.10
C GLU A 63 -7.80 -5.33 -7.26
N HIS A 64 -7.16 -4.20 -7.01
CA HIS A 64 -5.84 -4.15 -6.40
C HIS A 64 -5.83 -3.42 -5.07
N ARG A 65 -4.96 -3.88 -4.15
CA ARG A 65 -4.83 -3.33 -2.81
C ARG A 65 -3.39 -2.96 -2.52
N LEU A 66 -3.24 -1.91 -1.72
CA LEU A 66 -1.97 -1.53 -1.10
C LEU A 66 -2.00 -2.08 0.33
N VAL A 67 -1.12 -3.03 0.63
CA VAL A 67 -1.01 -3.61 1.97
C VAL A 67 0.22 -3.04 2.64
N TYR A 68 0.03 -2.50 3.84
CA TYR A 68 1.08 -1.74 4.52
C TYR A 68 0.93 -1.84 6.03
N LYS A 69 1.99 -1.47 6.73
CA LYS A 69 1.90 -1.17 8.16
C LYS A 69 2.83 0.01 8.47
N VAL A 70 2.55 0.67 9.58
CA VAL A 70 3.34 1.82 10.04
C VAL A 70 3.98 1.43 11.36
N GLU A 71 5.31 1.46 11.41
CA GLU A 71 6.05 1.24 12.64
C GLU A 71 7.40 1.93 12.57
N ASN A 72 7.89 2.39 13.72
CA ASN A 72 9.20 3.05 13.84
C ASN A 72 9.40 4.19 12.83
N SER A 73 8.37 5.02 12.65
CA SER A 73 8.37 6.16 11.73
C SER A 73 8.62 5.75 10.28
N ALA A 74 8.18 4.54 9.90
CA ALA A 74 8.28 4.07 8.54
C ALA A 74 6.96 3.46 8.08
N ILE A 75 6.68 3.61 6.79
CA ILE A 75 5.60 2.88 6.13
C ILE A 75 6.27 1.67 5.47
N ILE A 76 5.86 0.48 5.87
CA ILE A 76 6.36 -0.76 5.31
C ILE A 76 5.30 -1.29 4.36
N ILE A 77 5.66 -1.46 3.09
CA ILE A 77 4.72 -1.88 2.05
C ILE A 77 4.98 -3.34 1.70
N LEU A 78 3.97 -4.17 1.92
CA LEU A 78 4.02 -5.61 1.68
C LEU A 78 3.68 -5.95 0.24
N GLN A 79 2.68 -5.29 -0.32
CA GLN A 79 2.26 -5.50 -1.70
C GLN A 79 1.47 -4.29 -2.19
N CYS A 80 1.43 -4.09 -3.50
CA CYS A 80 0.59 -3.07 -4.12
C CYS A 80 0.00 -3.55 -5.44
N ARG A 81 -0.28 -4.84 -5.52
CA ARG A 81 -0.92 -5.49 -6.66
C ARG A 81 -1.72 -6.67 -6.14
N TYR A 82 -2.82 -7.00 -6.83
CA TYR A 82 -3.75 -8.05 -6.45
C TYR A 82 -4.52 -7.75 -5.16
N HIS A 83 -5.41 -8.66 -4.85
CA HIS A 83 -6.27 -8.62 -3.67
C HIS A 83 -5.79 -9.66 -2.68
N THR A 84 -5.63 -9.28 -1.43
CA THR A 84 -5.22 -10.22 -0.38
C THR A 84 -6.44 -10.85 0.25
#